data_c61575ecd4ed6fbf3e64b91e44a336f6
#
_entry.id   c61575ecd4ed6fbf3e64b91e44a336f6
#
_cell.length_a   1.000
_cell.length_b   1.000
_cell.length_c   1.000
_cell.angle_alpha   90.00
_cell.angle_beta   90.00
_cell.angle_gamma   90.00
#
_symmetry.space_group_name_H-M   'P 1'
#
loop_
_entity.id
_entity.type
_entity.pdbx_description
1 polymer ?
#
loop_
_entity_poly.entity_id
_entity_poly.type
_entity_poly.pdbx_seq_one_letter_code
_entity_poly.pdbx_strand_id
1 'polypeptide(L)'
;MKTFAKNFLWGGALAANQCEGAYLEDGKGLEICDLLETGKDRFIKLDPALELHEGHVYPSHEAIDLYHPSQEDMAMFGEMGMKCLRTSIAWSRI
;
A
#
# COMPACT_ATOMS: atom_id res chain seq x y z
N MET A 1 24.39 29.88 1.19
CA MET A 1 23.54 28.75 1.54
C MET A 1 22.98 28.11 0.28
N LYS A 2 23.08 26.82 0.17
CA LYS A 2 22.49 26.09 -0.97
C LYS A 2 21.00 25.85 -0.66
N THR A 3 20.13 26.13 -1.63
CA THR A 3 18.69 25.90 -1.53
C THR A 3 18.20 25.08 -2.72
N PHE A 4 17.03 24.48 -2.60
CA PHE A 4 16.40 23.82 -3.71
C PHE A 4 15.88 24.86 -4.74
N ALA A 5 15.76 24.45 -5.98
CA ALA A 5 15.17 25.28 -7.02
C ALA A 5 13.72 25.68 -6.65
N LYS A 6 13.27 26.85 -7.09
CA LYS A 6 11.92 27.35 -6.78
C LYS A 6 10.81 26.43 -7.27
N ASN A 7 11.04 25.68 -8.35
CA ASN A 7 10.11 24.73 -8.94
C ASN A 7 10.35 23.28 -8.49
N PHE A 8 11.15 23.07 -7.43
CA PHE A 8 11.37 21.74 -6.90
C PHE A 8 10.07 21.14 -6.37
N LEU A 9 9.77 19.90 -6.79
CA LEU A 9 8.55 19.21 -6.41
C LEU A 9 8.73 18.44 -5.10
N TRP A 10 8.28 19.03 -4.01
CA TRP A 10 8.22 18.35 -2.72
C TRP A 10 7.05 17.39 -2.70
N GLY A 11 7.28 16.17 -2.22
CA GLY A 11 6.25 15.14 -2.21
C GLY A 11 6.62 13.93 -1.38
N GLY A 12 5.89 12.86 -1.57
CA GLY A 12 6.06 11.61 -0.87
C GLY A 12 5.88 10.41 -1.78
N ALA A 13 6.08 9.23 -1.20
CA ALA A 13 5.89 7.97 -1.88
C ALA A 13 5.10 6.99 -1.02
N LEU A 14 4.22 6.24 -1.66
CA LEU A 14 3.43 5.16 -1.05
C LEU A 14 3.65 3.87 -1.84
N ALA A 15 3.42 2.75 -1.18
CA ALA A 15 3.38 1.43 -1.84
C ALA A 15 1.98 0.84 -1.68
N ALA A 16 1.41 0.35 -2.76
CA ALA A 16 0.05 -0.18 -2.79
C ALA A 16 -0.20 -1.23 -1.70
N ASN A 17 0.66 -2.23 -1.61
CA ASN A 17 0.54 -3.31 -0.63
C ASN A 17 0.67 -2.88 0.83
N GLN A 18 1.21 -1.70 1.09
CA GLN A 18 1.34 -1.14 2.45
C GLN A 18 0.18 -0.22 2.82
N CYS A 19 -0.57 0.25 1.86
CA CYS A 19 -1.53 1.33 2.06
C CYS A 19 -2.96 0.97 1.66
N GLU A 20 -3.17 0.21 0.59
CA GLU A 20 -4.50 0.06 0.00
C GLU A 20 -5.49 -0.69 0.88
N GLY A 21 -5.15 -1.87 1.38
CA GLY A 21 -6.15 -2.78 1.92
C GLY A 21 -7.08 -3.31 0.82
N ALA A 22 -8.33 -3.60 1.16
CA ALA A 22 -9.36 -4.05 0.22
C ALA A 22 -8.89 -5.17 -0.72
N TYR A 23 -8.18 -6.16 -0.18
CA TYR A 23 -7.36 -7.11 -0.93
C TYR A 23 -8.15 -8.05 -1.87
N LEU A 24 -9.45 -8.17 -1.69
CA LEU A 24 -10.35 -8.96 -2.55
C LEU A 24 -11.49 -8.14 -3.17
N GLU A 25 -11.51 -6.82 -2.96
CA GLU A 25 -12.58 -5.98 -3.48
C GLU A 25 -12.36 -5.63 -4.96
N ASP A 26 -13.47 -5.39 -5.65
CA ASP A 26 -13.52 -4.97 -7.05
C ASP A 26 -12.75 -5.89 -8.01
N GLY A 27 -12.77 -7.19 -7.72
CA GLY A 27 -12.16 -8.20 -8.58
C GLY A 27 -10.65 -8.35 -8.44
N LYS A 28 -10.03 -7.70 -7.46
CA LYS A 28 -8.60 -7.87 -7.20
C LYS A 28 -8.26 -9.33 -6.90
N GLY A 29 -7.24 -9.87 -7.57
CA GLY A 29 -6.65 -11.16 -7.24
C GLY A 29 -5.63 -11.07 -6.10
N LEU A 30 -5.24 -12.23 -5.59
CA LEU A 30 -4.19 -12.31 -4.56
C LEU A 30 -2.80 -12.05 -5.14
N GLU A 31 -1.98 -11.37 -4.35
CA GLU A 31 -0.55 -11.16 -4.59
C GLU A 31 0.27 -11.82 -3.48
N ILE A 32 1.58 -11.94 -3.70
CA ILE A 32 2.48 -12.52 -2.68
C ILE A 32 2.39 -11.75 -1.36
N CYS A 33 2.27 -10.42 -1.40
CA CYS A 33 2.13 -9.62 -0.17
C CYS A 33 0.86 -9.96 0.62
N ASP A 34 -0.21 -10.39 -0.05
CA ASP A 34 -1.46 -10.77 0.61
C ASP A 34 -1.34 -12.11 1.37
N LEU A 35 -0.28 -12.87 1.09
CA LEU A 35 0.02 -14.15 1.70
C LEU A 35 1.08 -14.05 2.81
N LEU A 36 1.62 -12.85 3.06
CA LEU A 36 2.64 -12.63 4.08
C LEU A 36 2.00 -12.31 5.42
N GLU A 37 2.23 -13.21 6.39
CA GLU A 37 1.76 -13.05 7.77
C GLU A 37 2.58 -12.04 8.56
N THR A 38 2.08 -11.66 9.74
CA THR A 38 2.84 -10.86 10.71
C THR A 38 4.00 -11.65 11.31
N GLY A 39 5.00 -10.93 11.78
CA GLY A 39 6.11 -11.48 12.57
C GLY A 39 7.46 -11.39 11.86
N LYS A 40 8.51 -11.64 12.64
CA LYS A 40 9.90 -11.56 12.16
C LYS A 40 10.24 -12.59 11.09
N ASP A 41 9.57 -13.73 11.11
CA ASP A 41 9.85 -14.86 10.23
C ASP A 41 8.89 -14.91 9.03
N ARG A 42 8.17 -13.82 8.75
CA ARG A 42 7.08 -13.79 7.77
C ARG A 42 7.46 -14.25 6.37
N PHE A 43 8.69 -13.98 5.93
CA PHE A 43 9.16 -14.41 4.61
C PHE A 43 9.57 -15.88 4.54
N ILE A 44 9.90 -16.46 5.69
CA ILE A 44 10.25 -17.89 5.82
C ILE A 44 8.98 -18.74 5.93
N LYS A 45 7.93 -18.18 6.51
CA LYS A 45 6.64 -18.83 6.76
C LYS A 45 5.65 -18.73 5.60
N LEU A 46 6.06 -18.20 4.45
CA LEU A 46 5.19 -18.18 3.29
C LEU A 46 4.79 -19.62 2.94
N ASP A 47 3.49 -19.87 2.90
CA ASP A 47 2.97 -21.20 2.58
C ASP A 47 3.36 -21.59 1.14
N PRO A 48 4.07 -22.72 0.94
CA PRO A 48 4.40 -23.20 -0.40
C PRO A 48 3.17 -23.47 -1.28
N ALA A 49 2.01 -23.78 -0.67
CA ALA A 49 0.75 -23.94 -1.39
C ALA A 49 0.10 -22.61 -1.78
N LEU A 50 0.63 -21.47 -1.30
CA LEU A 50 0.11 -20.12 -1.55
C LEU A 50 -1.36 -19.97 -1.12
N GLU A 51 -1.71 -20.52 0.03
CA GLU A 51 -3.05 -20.48 0.60
C GLU A 51 -3.10 -19.58 1.83
N LEU A 52 -4.26 -18.95 2.04
CA LEU A 52 -4.55 -18.22 3.26
C LEU A 52 -5.00 -19.17 4.37
N HIS A 53 -4.59 -18.88 5.59
CA HIS A 53 -4.95 -19.66 6.78
C HIS A 53 -5.91 -18.88 7.68
N GLU A 54 -7.03 -19.47 8.02
CA GLU A 54 -8.02 -18.87 8.93
C GLU A 54 -7.40 -18.61 10.32
N GLY A 55 -7.70 -17.45 10.89
CA GLY A 55 -7.19 -17.01 12.18
C GLY A 55 -5.78 -16.42 12.15
N HIS A 56 -5.10 -16.45 11.02
CA HIS A 56 -3.80 -15.80 10.84
C HIS A 56 -3.97 -14.32 10.44
N VAL A 57 -2.99 -13.50 10.76
CA VAL A 57 -3.03 -12.06 10.50
C VAL A 57 -2.16 -11.71 9.29
N TYR A 58 -2.77 -11.10 8.29
CA TYR A 58 -2.12 -10.66 7.06
C TYR A 58 -2.21 -9.13 6.97
N PRO A 59 -1.11 -8.41 7.24
CA PRO A 59 -1.16 -6.94 7.36
C PRO A 59 -1.66 -6.21 6.11
N SER A 60 -1.38 -6.73 4.91
CA SER A 60 -1.77 -6.07 3.67
C SER A 60 -3.28 -6.11 3.39
N HIS A 61 -4.03 -6.99 4.07
CA HIS A 61 -5.48 -7.12 3.85
C HIS A 61 -6.24 -5.86 4.24
N GLU A 62 -5.86 -5.20 5.32
CA GLU A 62 -6.42 -3.94 5.76
C GLU A 62 -5.49 -2.77 5.48
N ALA A 63 -4.18 -2.96 5.73
CA ALA A 63 -3.16 -1.93 5.65
C ALA A 63 -3.62 -0.66 6.41
N ILE A 64 -3.64 0.50 5.76
CA ILE A 64 -4.25 1.73 6.30
C ILE A 64 -5.56 2.08 5.60
N ASP A 65 -6.10 1.15 4.84
CA ASP A 65 -7.36 1.28 4.09
C ASP A 65 -7.41 2.51 3.17
N LEU A 66 -6.33 2.80 2.48
CA LEU A 66 -6.27 3.93 1.56
C LEU A 66 -7.24 3.77 0.38
N TYR A 67 -7.64 2.55 0.07
CA TYR A 67 -8.52 2.26 -1.05
C TYR A 67 -9.89 2.95 -0.94
N HIS A 68 -10.51 2.94 0.24
CA HIS A 68 -11.84 3.52 0.44
C HIS A 68 -11.82 5.05 0.53
N PRO A 69 -11.06 5.69 1.46
CA PRO A 69 -11.06 7.15 1.59
C PRO A 69 -10.03 7.86 0.69
N SER A 70 -9.65 7.27 -0.43
CA SER A 70 -8.51 7.75 -1.23
C SER A 70 -8.63 9.20 -1.70
N GLN A 71 -9.83 9.68 -2.01
CA GLN A 71 -10.02 11.07 -2.44
C GLN A 71 -9.78 12.06 -1.31
N GLU A 72 -10.25 11.75 -0.10
CA GLU A 72 -10.03 12.58 1.08
C GLU A 72 -8.56 12.61 1.49
N ASP A 73 -7.89 11.46 1.46
CA ASP A 73 -6.47 11.34 1.76
C ASP A 73 -5.62 12.11 0.75
N MET A 74 -5.95 12.04 -0.53
CA MET A 74 -5.25 12.82 -1.57
C MET A 74 -5.43 14.32 -1.35
N ALA A 75 -6.62 14.77 -0.95
CA ALA A 75 -6.86 16.16 -0.60
C ALA A 75 -6.00 16.62 0.57
N MET A 76 -5.87 15.79 1.61
CA MET A 76 -5.01 16.08 2.76
C MET A 76 -3.53 16.20 2.38
N PHE A 77 -3.03 15.36 1.48
CA PHE A 77 -1.67 15.51 0.97
C PHE A 77 -1.47 16.87 0.26
N GLY A 78 -2.46 17.31 -0.51
CA GLY A 78 -2.45 18.63 -1.13
C GLY A 78 -2.42 19.77 -0.09
N GLU A 79 -3.22 19.66 0.96
CA GLU A 79 -3.25 20.62 2.07
C GLU A 79 -1.92 20.70 2.83
N MET A 80 -1.20 19.57 2.94
CA MET A 80 0.15 19.53 3.50
C MET A 80 1.19 20.25 2.65
N GLY A 81 0.83 20.67 1.44
CA GLY A 81 1.73 21.34 0.51
C GLY A 81 2.49 20.40 -0.42
N MET A 82 2.15 19.13 -0.49
CA MET A 82 2.76 18.21 -1.45
C MET A 82 2.42 18.60 -2.88
N LYS A 83 3.42 18.60 -3.75
CA LYS A 83 3.29 18.92 -5.18
C LYS A 83 3.37 17.69 -6.08
N CYS A 84 3.83 16.57 -5.55
CA CYS A 84 3.81 15.30 -6.25
C CYS A 84 3.63 14.15 -5.25
N LEU A 85 3.05 13.06 -5.71
CA LEU A 85 2.91 11.83 -4.97
C LEU A 85 3.26 10.67 -5.91
N ARG A 86 4.22 9.85 -5.49
CA ARG A 86 4.54 8.61 -6.18
C ARG A 86 3.81 7.47 -5.49
N THR A 87 3.15 6.62 -6.26
CA THR A 87 2.54 5.41 -5.72
C THR A 87 2.78 4.24 -6.67
N SER A 88 2.53 3.04 -6.20
CA SER A 88 2.39 1.86 -7.02
C SER A 88 0.93 1.46 -7.15
N ILE A 89 0.64 0.63 -8.14
CA ILE A 89 -0.69 0.05 -8.36
C ILE A 89 -0.51 -1.47 -8.29
N ALA A 90 -1.31 -2.13 -7.48
CA ALA A 90 -1.31 -3.58 -7.41
C ALA A 90 -1.74 -4.15 -8.76
N TRP A 91 -0.86 -4.89 -9.42
CA TRP A 91 -1.13 -5.43 -10.78
C TRP A 91 -2.38 -6.30 -10.81
N SER A 92 -2.59 -7.07 -9.76
CA SER A 92 -3.75 -7.97 -9.63
C SER A 92 -5.09 -7.24 -9.49
N ARG A 93 -5.08 -5.90 -9.32
CA ARG A 93 -6.28 -5.07 -9.29
C ARG A 93 -6.74 -4.62 -10.68
N ILE A 94 -5.85 -4.67 -11.67
CA ILE A 94 -6.13 -4.32 -13.06
C ILE A 94 -6.67 -5.54 -13.81
#